data_033e2a4bea6627d689cc46a09a45620e
#
_entry.id   033e2a4bea6627d689cc46a09a45620e
#
_cell.length_a   1.000
_cell.length_b   1.000
_cell.length_c   1.000
_cell.angle_alpha   90.00
_cell.angle_beta   90.00
_cell.angle_gamma   90.00
#
_symmetry.space_group_name_H-M   'P 1'
#
loop_
_entity.id
_entity.type
_entity.pdbx_description
1 polymer ?
#
loop_
_entity_poly.entity_id
_entity_poly.type
_entity_poly.pdbx_seq_one_letter_code
_entity_poly.pdbx_strand_id
1 'polypeptide(L)'
;LSEYISLEIDLEILSMLINAAAAGTEVWSAVNNQSFTSTTGAGVTTDLGFYNSQGQWFQTLGTKIQKLSNIIHQKTLRGGANFLVCSPTVATILESIPGFAADTDGDAAKATYAFGVQKVGQLNGRYKVYKNPYMTTNVILLGFRGGQFLESGAVFAPYIPLIMTPLVYDPDTFVPRKGLLTRYAKKMVRPEFYGKIEVSGLNTL
;
A
#
# COMPACT_ATOMS: atom_id res chain seq x y z
N LEU A 1 -11.47 11.25 -18.48
CA LEU A 1 -10.63 12.31 -17.90
C LEU A 1 -10.82 12.42 -16.38
N SER A 2 -12.05 12.37 -15.85
CA SER A 2 -12.31 12.39 -14.40
C SER A 2 -11.69 11.21 -13.65
N GLU A 3 -11.78 10.02 -14.22
CA GLU A 3 -11.15 8.81 -13.67
C GLU A 3 -9.62 8.95 -13.61
N TYR A 4 -9.02 9.51 -14.67
CA TYR A 4 -7.58 9.74 -14.70
C TYR A 4 -7.11 10.69 -13.58
N ILE A 5 -7.85 11.78 -13.33
CA ILE A 5 -7.55 12.71 -12.24
C ILE A 5 -7.71 12.03 -10.87
N SER A 6 -8.72 11.19 -10.71
CA SER A 6 -8.91 10.45 -9.45
C SER A 6 -7.73 9.53 -9.17
N LEU A 7 -7.21 8.84 -10.17
CA LEU A 7 -6.03 7.99 -10.04
C LEU A 7 -4.77 8.77 -9.72
N GLU A 8 -4.59 9.93 -10.33
CA GLU A 8 -3.44 10.80 -10.05
C GLU A 8 -3.46 11.28 -8.59
N ILE A 9 -4.64 11.62 -8.06
CA ILE A 9 -4.81 11.98 -6.65
C ILE A 9 -4.46 10.80 -5.74
N ASP A 10 -4.92 9.60 -6.06
CA ASP A 10 -4.64 8.40 -5.29
C ASP A 10 -3.14 8.08 -5.26
N LEU A 11 -2.46 8.20 -6.40
CA LEU A 11 -1.01 8.03 -6.50
C LEU A 11 -0.26 9.08 -5.66
N GLU A 12 -0.70 10.32 -5.71
CA GLU A 12 -0.08 11.39 -4.95
C GLU A 12 -0.23 11.18 -3.44
N ILE A 13 -1.40 10.73 -2.98
CA ILE A 13 -1.65 10.39 -1.58
C ILE A 13 -0.79 9.21 -1.16
N LEU A 14 -0.75 8.13 -1.94
CA LEU A 14 0.07 6.95 -1.63
C LEU A 14 1.56 7.28 -1.58
N SER A 15 2.05 8.08 -2.51
CA SER A 15 3.43 8.54 -2.51
C SER A 15 3.76 9.32 -1.24
N MET A 16 2.86 10.18 -0.79
CA MET A 16 3.02 10.89 0.49
C MET A 16 3.07 9.92 1.67
N LEU A 17 2.19 8.92 1.72
CA LEU A 17 2.15 7.94 2.80
C LEU A 17 3.42 7.07 2.84
N ILE A 18 3.91 6.62 1.69
CA ILE A 18 5.13 5.78 1.58
C ILE A 18 6.37 6.57 1.97
N ASN A 19 6.50 7.81 1.47
CA ASN A 19 7.69 8.64 1.71
C ASN A 19 7.75 9.14 3.15
N ALA A 20 6.61 9.39 3.77
CA ALA A 20 6.52 9.89 5.14
C ALA A 20 6.35 8.77 6.19
N ALA A 21 6.36 7.50 5.81
CA ALA A 21 6.23 6.39 6.74
C ALA A 21 7.39 6.36 7.74
N ALA A 22 7.11 6.58 9.02
CA ALA A 22 8.13 6.75 10.07
C ALA A 22 8.08 5.66 11.18
N ALA A 23 7.14 4.73 11.13
CA ALA A 23 7.12 3.62 12.07
C ALA A 23 8.36 2.73 11.91
N GLY A 24 8.75 2.45 10.68
CA GLY A 24 9.93 1.67 10.36
C GLY A 24 9.96 1.31 8.88
N THR A 25 11.15 0.96 8.42
CA THR A 25 11.38 0.37 7.10
C THR A 25 11.98 -1.01 7.30
N GLU A 26 11.34 -2.04 6.79
CA GLU A 26 11.86 -3.40 6.74
C GLU A 26 12.21 -3.75 5.29
N VAL A 27 13.17 -4.63 5.11
CA VAL A 27 13.55 -5.13 3.79
C VAL A 27 13.30 -6.63 3.74
N TRP A 28 12.76 -7.11 2.65
CA TRP A 28 12.56 -8.52 2.40
C TRP A 28 12.88 -8.86 0.94
N SER A 29 13.41 -10.05 0.69
CA SER A 29 13.71 -10.54 -0.65
C SER A 29 12.86 -11.75 -0.98
N ALA A 30 12.33 -11.80 -2.22
CA ALA A 30 11.60 -12.96 -2.73
C ALA A 30 12.52 -14.13 -3.08
N VAL A 31 13.82 -13.88 -3.23
CA VAL A 31 14.81 -14.91 -3.52
C VAL A 31 15.05 -15.72 -2.26
N ASN A 32 14.78 -17.03 -2.35
CA ASN A 32 15.11 -17.99 -1.29
C ASN A 32 16.64 -18.03 -1.06
N ASN A 33 17.08 -18.28 0.16
CA ASN A 33 18.49 -18.31 0.60
C ASN A 33 19.15 -16.96 0.86
N GLN A 34 18.40 -15.87 0.99
CA GLN A 34 18.97 -14.63 1.49
C GLN A 34 19.02 -14.62 3.02
N SER A 35 20.12 -14.14 3.57
CA SER A 35 20.25 -13.97 5.02
C SER A 35 19.16 -13.04 5.56
N PHE A 36 18.55 -13.43 6.65
CA PHE A 36 17.57 -12.62 7.37
C PHE A 36 18.30 -11.51 8.14
N THR A 37 18.94 -10.59 7.42
CA THR A 37 19.66 -9.47 8.04
C THR A 37 18.65 -8.44 8.52
N SER A 38 18.54 -8.30 9.83
CA SER A 38 17.98 -7.11 10.43
C SER A 38 18.98 -5.95 10.24
N THR A 39 18.56 -4.86 9.62
CA THR A 39 19.37 -3.66 9.41
C THR A 39 19.64 -2.86 10.68
N THR A 40 19.26 -3.36 11.84
CA THR A 40 19.50 -2.69 13.12
C THR A 40 20.69 -3.32 13.83
N GLY A 41 21.86 -2.76 13.56
CA GLY A 41 22.99 -2.76 14.47
C GLY A 41 23.67 -4.09 14.77
N ALA A 42 24.97 -4.11 14.51
CA ALA A 42 25.97 -5.08 14.91
C ALA A 42 25.92 -6.44 14.21
N GLY A 43 26.48 -6.52 13.01
CA GLY A 43 27.53 -7.47 12.64
C GLY A 43 27.37 -8.97 12.95
N VAL A 44 26.17 -9.50 13.07
CA VAL A 44 25.98 -10.95 13.08
C VAL A 44 25.26 -11.34 11.79
N THR A 45 26.03 -11.55 10.75
CA THR A 45 25.61 -12.30 9.57
C THR A 45 25.52 -13.77 9.95
N THR A 46 24.45 -14.18 10.55
CA THR A 46 24.11 -15.59 10.58
C THR A 46 23.41 -15.89 9.25
N ASP A 47 24.14 -16.42 8.30
CA ASP A 47 23.60 -17.03 7.09
C ASP A 47 22.77 -18.26 7.51
N LEU A 48 21.54 -17.99 7.90
CA LEU A 48 20.54 -19.04 8.03
C LEU A 48 20.12 -19.41 6.60
N GLY A 49 20.89 -20.28 5.98
CA GLY A 49 20.53 -20.90 4.72
C GLY A 49 19.15 -21.53 4.84
N PHE A 50 18.15 -20.91 4.19
CA PHE A 50 16.79 -21.43 4.20
C PHE A 50 16.65 -22.45 3.08
N TYR A 51 16.88 -23.73 3.38
CA TYR A 51 16.82 -24.84 2.44
C TYR A 51 15.41 -25.36 2.17
N ASN A 52 14.39 -24.67 2.66
CA ASN A 52 13.00 -25.09 2.52
C ASN A 52 12.38 -24.67 1.17
N SER A 53 11.18 -25.15 0.90
CA SER A 53 10.43 -24.79 -0.31
C SER A 53 10.15 -23.29 -0.41
N GLN A 54 9.96 -22.79 -1.64
CA GLN A 54 9.65 -21.40 -1.92
C GLN A 54 8.42 -20.91 -1.14
N GLY A 55 7.39 -21.76 -1.00
CA GLY A 55 6.19 -21.41 -0.23
C GLY A 55 6.46 -21.16 1.25
N GLN A 56 7.39 -21.89 1.86
CA GLN A 56 7.79 -21.65 3.25
C GLN A 56 8.59 -20.35 3.39
N TRP A 57 9.42 -20.03 2.40
CA TRP A 57 10.12 -18.75 2.37
C TRP A 57 9.16 -17.57 2.33
N PHE A 58 8.08 -17.66 1.56
CA PHE A 58 7.07 -16.59 1.48
C PHE A 58 6.37 -16.34 2.82
N GLN A 59 6.26 -17.32 3.69
CA GLN A 59 5.71 -17.12 5.04
C GLN A 59 6.56 -16.16 5.89
N THR A 60 7.85 -16.03 5.59
CA THR A 60 8.73 -15.10 6.28
C THR A 60 8.34 -13.64 6.05
N LEU A 61 7.71 -13.33 4.91
CA LEU A 61 7.13 -12.01 4.65
C LEU A 61 6.01 -11.69 5.66
N GLY A 62 5.16 -12.67 5.99
CA GLY A 62 4.14 -12.52 7.03
C GLY A 62 4.74 -12.16 8.39
N THR A 63 5.88 -12.75 8.75
CA THR A 63 6.61 -12.43 9.98
C THR A 63 7.12 -10.98 9.97
N LYS A 64 7.63 -10.49 8.84
CA LYS A 64 8.06 -9.10 8.69
C LYS A 64 6.89 -8.12 8.82
N ILE A 65 5.75 -8.45 8.21
CA ILE A 65 4.51 -7.68 8.33
C ILE A 65 4.09 -7.58 9.81
N GLN A 66 4.07 -8.70 10.52
CA GLN A 66 3.70 -8.74 11.93
C GLN A 66 4.69 -7.96 12.81
N LYS A 67 5.99 -8.06 12.55
CA LYS A 67 7.02 -7.29 13.24
C LYS A 67 6.76 -5.78 13.09
N LEU A 68 6.55 -5.31 11.87
CA LEU A 68 6.29 -3.90 11.60
C LEU A 68 4.99 -3.42 12.23
N SER A 69 3.95 -4.25 12.22
CA SER A 69 2.70 -3.96 12.92
C SER A 69 2.89 -3.78 14.43
N ASN A 70 3.72 -4.61 15.05
CA ASN A 70 4.05 -4.48 16.47
C ASN A 70 4.84 -3.21 16.76
N ILE A 71 5.74 -2.79 15.87
CA ILE A 71 6.46 -1.52 15.99
C ILE A 71 5.49 -0.34 15.92
N ILE A 72 4.52 -0.36 15.00
CA ILE A 72 3.46 0.65 14.94
C ILE A 72 2.70 0.71 16.27
N HIS A 73 2.31 -0.45 16.81
CA HIS A 73 1.62 -0.51 18.09
C HIS A 73 2.46 0.08 19.25
N GLN A 74 3.73 -0.27 19.33
CA GLN A 74 4.63 0.24 20.37
C GLN A 74 4.81 1.75 20.30
N LYS A 75 4.91 2.32 19.10
CA LYS A 75 5.10 3.76 18.92
C LYS A 75 3.83 4.56 19.13
N THR A 76 2.69 4.01 18.75
CA THR A 76 1.42 4.74 18.78
C THR A 76 0.60 4.48 20.02
N LEU A 77 0.77 3.32 20.68
CA LEU A 77 -0.03 2.84 21.83
C LEU A 77 -1.55 2.80 21.56
N ARG A 78 -1.94 2.81 20.27
CA ARG A 78 -3.34 2.82 19.84
C ARG A 78 -3.79 1.52 19.20
N GLY A 79 -2.88 0.84 18.55
CA GLY A 79 -3.14 -0.43 17.88
C GLY A 79 -2.11 -0.75 16.82
N GLY A 80 -2.05 -2.00 16.39
CA GLY A 80 -1.22 -2.43 15.27
C GLY A 80 -1.86 -2.08 13.93
N ALA A 81 -1.12 -2.25 12.84
CA ALA A 81 -1.62 -2.04 11.49
C ALA A 81 -2.93 -2.80 11.25
N ASN A 82 -3.85 -2.21 10.50
CA ASN A 82 -5.12 -2.83 10.12
C ASN A 82 -5.35 -2.86 8.60
N PHE A 83 -4.52 -2.22 7.82
CA PHE A 83 -4.55 -2.29 6.37
C PHE A 83 -3.14 -2.37 5.77
N LEU A 84 -3.08 -2.86 4.54
CA LEU A 84 -1.87 -3.06 3.77
C LEU A 84 -2.17 -2.70 2.31
N VAL A 85 -1.29 -1.94 1.69
CA VAL A 85 -1.36 -1.60 0.26
C VAL A 85 -0.09 -2.11 -0.41
N CYS A 86 -0.22 -2.82 -1.52
CA CYS A 86 0.90 -3.40 -2.25
C CYS A 86 0.74 -3.31 -3.77
N SER A 87 1.84 -3.54 -4.48
CA SER A 87 1.83 -3.71 -5.94
C SER A 87 1.22 -5.07 -6.34
N PRO A 88 0.76 -5.23 -7.57
CA PRO A 88 0.20 -6.50 -8.04
C PRO A 88 1.17 -7.68 -7.93
N THR A 89 2.45 -7.46 -8.20
CA THR A 89 3.51 -8.48 -8.11
C THR A 89 3.67 -8.99 -6.68
N VAL A 90 3.66 -8.08 -5.71
CA VAL A 90 3.73 -8.44 -4.29
C VAL A 90 2.44 -9.11 -3.82
N ALA A 91 1.28 -8.72 -4.37
CA ALA A 91 0.00 -9.34 -4.05
C ALA A 91 0.00 -10.84 -4.40
N THR A 92 0.63 -11.23 -5.52
CA THR A 92 0.79 -12.65 -5.90
C THR A 92 1.49 -13.47 -4.82
N ILE A 93 2.53 -12.90 -4.19
CA ILE A 93 3.22 -13.56 -3.08
C ILE A 93 2.30 -13.66 -1.86
N LEU A 94 1.61 -12.57 -1.51
CA LEU A 94 0.71 -12.54 -0.35
C LEU A 94 -0.43 -13.55 -0.47
N GLU A 95 -0.98 -13.70 -1.67
CA GLU A 95 -2.05 -14.67 -1.97
C GLU A 95 -1.58 -16.12 -1.82
N SER A 96 -0.29 -16.40 -1.98
CA SER A 96 0.30 -17.73 -1.80
C SER A 96 0.61 -18.09 -0.33
N ILE A 97 0.54 -17.12 0.59
CA ILE A 97 0.84 -17.36 2.00
C ILE A 97 -0.35 -18.05 2.68
N PRO A 98 -0.14 -19.16 3.42
CA PRO A 98 -1.19 -19.73 4.27
C PRO A 98 -1.69 -18.68 5.28
N GLY A 99 -3.01 -18.50 5.35
CA GLY A 99 -3.63 -17.47 6.19
C GLY A 99 -4.15 -16.26 5.39
N PHE A 100 -3.91 -16.22 4.09
CA PHE A 100 -4.60 -15.28 3.21
C PHE A 100 -6.02 -15.79 2.92
N ALA A 101 -7.01 -14.99 3.24
CA ALA A 101 -8.40 -15.23 2.88
C ALA A 101 -8.79 -14.25 1.77
N ALA A 102 -9.06 -14.79 0.57
CA ALA A 102 -9.58 -13.99 -0.53
C ALA A 102 -10.96 -13.43 -0.13
N ASP A 103 -11.22 -12.18 -0.53
CA ASP A 103 -12.53 -11.56 -0.30
C ASP A 103 -13.52 -12.09 -1.33
N THR A 104 -14.12 -13.21 -1.01
CA THR A 104 -15.25 -13.76 -1.74
C THR A 104 -16.54 -13.20 -1.12
N ASP A 105 -16.83 -11.93 -1.40
CA ASP A 105 -18.20 -11.45 -1.26
C ASP A 105 -19.03 -12.27 -2.26
N GLY A 106 -19.79 -13.24 -1.79
CA GLY A 106 -20.54 -14.31 -2.46
C GLY A 106 -21.24 -14.05 -3.80
N ASP A 107 -20.81 -13.06 -4.52
CA ASP A 107 -21.32 -12.62 -5.80
C ASP A 107 -20.22 -12.77 -6.86
N ALA A 108 -19.95 -14.03 -7.23
CA ALA A 108 -19.06 -14.37 -8.35
C ALA A 108 -19.47 -13.74 -9.70
N ALA A 109 -20.65 -13.11 -9.75
CA ALA A 109 -21.18 -12.43 -10.93
C ALA A 109 -20.77 -10.96 -11.04
N LYS A 110 -20.26 -10.35 -9.97
CA LYS A 110 -19.70 -9.00 -9.99
C LYS A 110 -18.18 -9.04 -10.12
N ALA A 111 -17.68 -9.55 -11.24
CA ALA A 111 -16.42 -9.08 -11.77
C ALA A 111 -16.62 -7.59 -12.15
N THR A 112 -16.80 -6.76 -11.15
CA THR A 112 -16.70 -5.32 -11.31
C THR A 112 -15.29 -5.07 -11.77
N TYR A 113 -15.14 -4.58 -13.00
CA TYR A 113 -13.89 -3.98 -13.46
C TYR A 113 -13.52 -2.91 -12.44
N ALA A 114 -12.79 -3.32 -11.41
CA ALA A 114 -12.37 -2.41 -10.36
C ALA A 114 -11.23 -1.60 -10.93
N PHE A 115 -11.55 -0.39 -11.31
CA PHE A 115 -10.61 0.61 -11.73
C PHE A 115 -9.92 1.16 -10.46
N GLY A 116 -8.59 1.14 -10.44
CA GLY A 116 -7.84 1.69 -9.32
C GLY A 116 -7.48 0.67 -8.22
N VAL A 117 -7.52 1.12 -6.98
CA VAL A 117 -7.15 0.32 -5.81
C VAL A 117 -8.25 -0.70 -5.48
N GLN A 118 -7.88 -1.98 -5.49
CA GLN A 118 -8.80 -3.09 -5.23
C GLN A 118 -8.50 -3.72 -3.87
N LYS A 119 -9.55 -4.02 -3.11
CA LYS A 119 -9.45 -4.90 -1.96
C LYS A 119 -9.40 -6.34 -2.46
N VAL A 120 -8.32 -7.06 -2.14
CA VAL A 120 -8.10 -8.43 -2.61
C VAL A 120 -8.51 -9.47 -1.56
N GLY A 121 -8.33 -9.14 -0.28
CA GLY A 121 -8.63 -10.07 0.79
C GLY A 121 -8.14 -9.59 2.14
N GLN A 122 -8.01 -10.55 3.05
CA GLN A 122 -7.48 -10.32 4.38
C GLN A 122 -6.35 -11.30 4.69
N LEU A 123 -5.28 -10.78 5.27
CA LEU A 123 -4.19 -11.60 5.77
C LEU A 123 -4.34 -11.80 7.29
N ASN A 124 -4.33 -13.07 7.73
CA ASN A 124 -4.48 -13.47 9.14
C ASN A 124 -5.72 -12.89 9.85
N GLY A 125 -6.77 -12.56 9.10
CA GLY A 125 -8.00 -11.96 9.66
C GLY A 125 -7.83 -10.55 10.26
N ARG A 126 -6.65 -9.94 10.14
CA ARG A 126 -6.33 -8.63 10.73
C ARG A 126 -6.09 -7.55 9.69
N TYR A 127 -5.35 -7.85 8.63
CA TYR A 127 -4.90 -6.86 7.65
C TYR A 127 -5.80 -6.92 6.42
N LYS A 128 -6.47 -5.83 6.12
CA LYS A 128 -7.16 -5.67 4.84
C LYS A 128 -6.12 -5.40 3.76
N VAL A 129 -6.04 -6.26 2.75
CA VAL A 129 -5.07 -6.17 1.66
C VAL A 129 -5.70 -5.44 0.47
N TYR A 130 -5.04 -4.37 0.07
CA TYR A 130 -5.40 -3.59 -1.11
C TYR A 130 -4.30 -3.69 -2.16
N LYS A 131 -4.69 -4.00 -3.39
CA LYS A 131 -3.82 -4.06 -4.54
C LYS A 131 -3.97 -2.77 -5.35
N ASN A 132 -2.86 -2.09 -5.59
CA ASN A 132 -2.83 -0.91 -6.45
C ASN A 132 -2.00 -1.19 -7.71
N PRO A 133 -2.63 -1.28 -8.90
CA PRO A 133 -1.94 -1.55 -10.16
C PRO A 133 -1.02 -0.41 -10.60
N TYR A 134 -1.23 0.79 -10.12
CA TYR A 134 -0.44 1.97 -10.48
C TYR A 134 0.80 2.16 -9.61
N MET A 135 0.99 1.30 -8.63
CA MET A 135 2.16 1.34 -7.76
C MET A 135 3.36 0.74 -8.48
N THR A 136 4.27 1.59 -8.92
CA THR A 136 5.48 1.18 -9.67
C THR A 136 6.60 0.65 -8.77
N THR A 137 6.55 0.96 -7.48
CA THR A 137 7.55 0.53 -6.51
C THR A 137 7.10 -0.75 -5.82
N ASN A 138 8.04 -1.69 -5.66
CA ASN A 138 7.80 -2.95 -4.95
C ASN A 138 7.88 -2.73 -3.43
N VAL A 139 6.97 -1.93 -2.93
CA VAL A 139 6.87 -1.57 -1.52
C VAL A 139 5.51 -2.00 -0.99
N ILE A 140 5.49 -2.53 0.22
CA ILE A 140 4.27 -2.77 0.99
C ILE A 140 4.12 -1.63 1.98
N LEU A 141 3.03 -0.88 1.88
CA LEU A 141 2.66 0.12 2.87
C LEU A 141 1.76 -0.54 3.91
N LEU A 142 2.17 -0.54 5.17
CA LEU A 142 1.34 -0.90 6.31
C LEU A 142 0.85 0.35 7.00
N GLY A 143 -0.40 0.35 7.43
CA GLY A 143 -0.94 1.48 8.16
C GLY A 143 -1.99 1.09 9.20
N PHE A 144 -2.14 1.95 10.17
CA PHE A 144 -3.22 1.93 11.14
C PHE A 144 -4.17 3.09 10.90
N ARG A 145 -5.46 2.80 10.86
CA ARG A 145 -6.52 3.79 10.83
C ARG A 145 -7.58 3.45 11.87
N GLY A 146 -7.74 4.31 12.84
CA GLY A 146 -8.81 4.21 13.82
C GLY A 146 -10.09 4.94 13.41
N GLY A 147 -11.11 4.86 14.27
CA GLY A 147 -12.39 5.52 14.05
C GLY A 147 -12.45 6.98 14.52
N GLN A 148 -11.50 7.42 15.33
CA GLN A 148 -11.45 8.76 15.89
C GLN A 148 -10.48 9.66 15.12
N PHE A 149 -10.70 10.97 15.16
CA PHE A 149 -9.83 11.96 14.53
C PHE A 149 -8.36 11.86 15.02
N LEU A 150 -8.17 11.63 16.32
CA LEU A 150 -6.83 11.48 16.92
C LEU A 150 -6.10 10.20 16.49
N GLU A 151 -6.80 9.27 15.86
CA GLU A 151 -6.27 8.01 15.34
C GLU A 151 -6.03 8.05 13.83
N SER A 152 -6.10 9.24 13.23
CA SER A 152 -5.79 9.46 11.82
C SER A 152 -4.35 9.90 11.65
N GLY A 153 -3.59 9.17 10.84
CA GLY A 153 -2.19 9.50 10.56
C GLY A 153 -2.01 10.51 9.45
N ALA A 154 -2.94 10.58 8.51
CA ALA A 154 -2.93 11.52 7.39
C ALA A 154 -4.31 12.12 7.19
N VAL A 155 -4.36 13.35 6.72
CA VAL A 155 -5.60 14.09 6.44
C VAL A 155 -5.62 14.47 4.97
N PHE A 156 -6.74 14.18 4.33
CA PHE A 156 -7.10 14.64 3.01
C PHE A 156 -8.30 15.57 3.13
N ALA A 157 -8.14 16.83 2.69
CA ALA A 157 -9.15 17.87 2.81
C ALA A 157 -9.45 18.43 1.42
N PRO A 158 -10.50 17.94 0.74
CA PRO A 158 -10.93 18.52 -0.51
C PRO A 158 -11.58 19.88 -0.25
N TYR A 159 -11.08 20.92 -0.93
CA TYR A 159 -11.63 22.26 -0.87
C TYR A 159 -12.60 22.51 -2.02
N ILE A 160 -12.21 22.16 -3.24
CA ILE A 160 -13.06 22.23 -4.42
C ILE A 160 -13.22 20.81 -4.96
N PRO A 161 -14.44 20.28 -5.02
CA PRO A 161 -14.69 19.00 -5.66
C PRO A 161 -14.35 19.07 -7.15
N LEU A 162 -14.37 17.94 -7.83
CA LEU A 162 -14.12 17.88 -9.26
C LEU A 162 -15.18 18.70 -10.02
N ILE A 163 -14.77 19.83 -10.58
CA ILE A 163 -15.63 20.72 -11.35
C ILE A 163 -15.20 20.66 -12.82
N MET A 164 -16.17 20.57 -13.70
CA MET A 164 -15.97 20.60 -15.13
C MET A 164 -16.30 21.98 -15.68
N THR A 165 -15.37 22.56 -16.45
CA THR A 165 -15.63 23.82 -17.12
C THR A 165 -16.63 23.63 -18.27
N PRO A 166 -17.45 24.65 -18.60
CA PRO A 166 -18.24 24.63 -19.81
C PRO A 166 -17.34 24.51 -21.06
N LEU A 167 -17.94 24.09 -22.17
CA LEU A 167 -17.22 24.05 -23.43
C LEU A 167 -16.91 25.49 -23.88
N VAL A 168 -15.63 25.78 -24.06
CA VAL A 168 -15.14 27.07 -24.53
C VAL A 168 -14.45 26.86 -25.87
N TYR A 169 -14.78 27.66 -26.85
CA TYR A 169 -14.10 27.68 -28.14
C TYR A 169 -12.94 28.68 -28.09
N ASP A 170 -11.80 28.25 -28.53
CA ASP A 170 -10.65 29.15 -28.69
C ASP A 170 -10.93 30.15 -29.84
N PRO A 171 -10.84 31.47 -29.60
CA PRO A 171 -11.20 32.45 -30.62
C PRO A 171 -10.26 32.41 -31.86
N ASP A 172 -9.03 31.98 -31.69
CA ASP A 172 -8.04 31.96 -32.78
C ASP A 172 -8.08 30.71 -33.64
N THR A 173 -8.37 29.56 -33.04
CA THR A 173 -8.28 28.25 -33.70
C THR A 173 -9.63 27.55 -33.83
N PHE A 174 -10.69 28.08 -33.22
CA PHE A 174 -12.04 27.47 -33.12
C PHE A 174 -12.04 26.04 -32.54
N VAL A 175 -10.96 25.64 -31.86
CA VAL A 175 -10.85 24.32 -31.21
C VAL A 175 -11.63 24.31 -29.91
N PRO A 176 -12.57 23.35 -29.72
CA PRO A 176 -13.30 23.26 -28.46
C PRO A 176 -12.40 22.78 -27.33
N ARG A 177 -12.40 23.49 -26.21
CA ARG A 177 -11.63 23.16 -25.00
C ARG A 177 -12.57 22.94 -23.82
N LYS A 178 -12.29 21.89 -23.06
CA LYS A 178 -13.00 21.56 -21.83
C LYS A 178 -11.99 21.17 -20.77
N GLY A 179 -12.07 21.76 -19.60
CA GLY A 179 -11.13 21.50 -18.49
C GLY A 179 -11.83 20.87 -17.30
N LEU A 180 -11.06 20.16 -16.49
CA LEU A 180 -11.44 19.69 -15.18
C LEU A 180 -10.55 20.38 -14.14
N LEU A 181 -11.16 20.82 -13.05
CA LEU A 181 -10.48 21.47 -11.94
C LEU A 181 -10.87 20.78 -10.63
N THR A 182 -9.86 20.50 -9.82
CA THR A 182 -10.03 20.11 -8.42
C THR A 182 -9.01 20.82 -7.55
N ARG A 183 -9.34 21.09 -6.32
CA ARG A 183 -8.40 21.61 -5.31
C ARG A 183 -8.56 20.86 -4.01
N TYR A 184 -7.46 20.37 -3.50
CA TYR A 184 -7.41 19.62 -2.23
C TYR A 184 -6.11 19.95 -1.48
N ALA A 185 -6.16 19.77 -0.18
CA ALA A 185 -4.97 19.77 0.66
C ALA A 185 -4.73 18.37 1.22
N LYS A 186 -3.48 17.98 1.33
CA LYS A 186 -3.05 16.75 1.97
C LYS A 186 -1.96 17.04 2.98
N LYS A 187 -2.01 16.37 4.12
CA LYS A 187 -0.98 16.53 5.14
C LYS A 187 -0.82 15.24 5.94
N MET A 188 0.43 14.86 6.16
CA MET A 188 0.80 13.86 7.15
C MET A 188 0.81 14.51 8.54
N VAL A 189 0.00 13.96 9.45
CA VAL A 189 -0.11 14.45 10.83
C VAL A 189 0.74 13.60 11.76
N ARG A 190 0.60 12.29 11.65
CA ARG A 190 1.34 11.30 12.45
C ARG A 190 1.94 10.23 11.56
N PRO A 191 3.19 10.38 11.14
CA PRO A 191 3.84 9.41 10.27
C PRO A 191 4.12 8.06 10.95
N GLU A 192 4.07 8.00 12.28
CA GLU A 192 4.28 6.80 13.09
C GLU A 192 3.19 5.73 12.91
N PHE A 193 2.02 6.12 12.38
CA PHE A 193 0.96 5.18 12.04
C PHE A 193 1.23 4.38 10.78
N TYR A 194 2.28 4.73 10.03
CA TYR A 194 2.61 4.10 8.76
C TYR A 194 4.03 3.53 8.79
N GLY A 195 4.16 2.33 8.23
CA GLY A 195 5.45 1.67 8.02
C GLY A 195 5.52 1.10 6.61
N LYS A 196 6.73 0.85 6.12
CA LYS A 196 6.95 0.29 4.80
C LYS A 196 7.84 -0.93 4.83
N ILE A 197 7.59 -1.86 3.91
CA ILE A 197 8.45 -3.00 3.64
C ILE A 197 8.89 -2.90 2.18
N GLU A 198 10.19 -2.85 1.95
CA GLU A 198 10.77 -2.86 0.61
C GLU A 198 10.98 -4.31 0.19
N VAL A 199 10.39 -4.68 -0.93
CA VAL A 199 10.46 -6.04 -1.47
C VAL A 199 11.37 -6.04 -2.69
N SER A 200 12.36 -6.95 -2.68
CA SER A 200 13.32 -7.12 -3.76
C SER A 200 13.27 -8.53 -4.35
N GLY A 201 13.96 -8.74 -5.48
CA GLY A 201 14.10 -10.07 -6.07
C GLY A 201 12.84 -10.64 -6.71
N LEU A 202 11.89 -9.79 -7.12
CA LEU A 202 10.63 -10.22 -7.74
C LEU A 202 10.78 -10.72 -9.19
N ASN A 203 11.93 -10.51 -9.81
CA ASN A 203 12.19 -10.94 -11.19
C ASN A 203 12.39 -12.47 -11.32
N THR A 204 12.40 -13.16 -10.21
CA THR A 204 12.60 -14.64 -10.14
C THR A 204 11.30 -15.40 -9.87
N LEU A 205 10.18 -14.72 -9.89
CA LEU A 205 8.84 -15.29 -9.67
C LEU A 205 8.29 -15.90 -10.95
#